data_347da178119a59c7eacc3ef864f523de
#
_entry.id   347da178119a59c7eacc3ef864f523de
#
_cell.length_a   1.000
_cell.length_b   1.000
_cell.length_c   1.000
_cell.angle_alpha   90.00
_cell.angle_beta   90.00
_cell.angle_gamma   90.00
#
_symmetry.space_group_name_H-M   'P 1'
#
loop_
_entity.id
_entity.type
_entity.pdbx_description
1 polymer ?
#
loop_
_entity_poly.entity_id
_entity_poly.type
_entity_poly.pdbx_seq_one_letter_code
_entity_poly.pdbx_strand_id
1 'polypeptide(L)'
;MKHQLPVGLGLFMLTVAALPAFAQEADARAGVTVAQNTCSACHAIRKGQQSANTNAPPFDKIASVPGMTPIALQASLQTSHRSMPNLILSTEDRRNVIAYILSLQTK
;
A
#
# COMPACT_ATOMS: atom_id res chain seq x y z
N MET A 1 -8.95 -72.53 -18.60
CA MET A 1 -8.78 -71.19 -19.22
C MET A 1 -9.04 -70.17 -18.18
N LYS A 2 -8.01 -69.54 -17.64
CA LYS A 2 -8.13 -68.46 -16.61
C LYS A 2 -7.95 -67.12 -17.32
N HIS A 3 -9.01 -66.39 -17.46
CA HIS A 3 -8.97 -65.00 -17.93
C HIS A 3 -8.56 -64.11 -16.77
N GLN A 4 -7.34 -63.63 -16.80
CA GLN A 4 -6.87 -62.57 -15.89
C GLN A 4 -7.24 -61.23 -16.49
N LEU A 5 -8.13 -60.50 -15.82
CA LEU A 5 -8.44 -59.11 -16.12
C LEU A 5 -7.34 -58.23 -15.52
N PRO A 6 -6.75 -57.31 -16.27
CA PRO A 6 -5.82 -56.36 -15.69
C PRO A 6 -6.60 -55.28 -14.89
N VAL A 7 -6.30 -55.22 -13.61
CA VAL A 7 -6.75 -54.11 -12.76
C VAL A 7 -5.92 -52.90 -13.14
N GLY A 8 -6.52 -52.01 -13.94
CA GLY A 8 -5.95 -50.70 -14.24
C GLY A 8 -6.00 -49.82 -13.02
N LEU A 9 -4.87 -49.61 -12.38
CA LEU A 9 -4.70 -48.63 -11.32
C LEU A 9 -4.69 -47.23 -11.95
N GLY A 10 -5.87 -46.57 -12.03
CA GLY A 10 -6.01 -45.22 -12.50
C GLY A 10 -5.41 -44.25 -11.50
N LEU A 11 -4.23 -43.73 -11.80
CA LEU A 11 -3.60 -42.67 -11.03
C LEU A 11 -4.37 -41.35 -11.29
N PHE A 12 -5.28 -41.00 -10.38
CA PHE A 12 -6.01 -39.75 -10.43
C PHE A 12 -5.04 -38.62 -10.02
N MET A 13 -4.44 -37.98 -11.02
CA MET A 13 -3.66 -36.77 -10.78
C MET A 13 -4.61 -35.64 -10.38
N LEU A 14 -4.62 -35.31 -9.09
CA LEU A 14 -5.27 -34.08 -8.57
C LEU A 14 -4.43 -32.89 -9.02
N THR A 15 -4.83 -32.24 -10.09
CA THR A 15 -4.27 -30.94 -10.47
C THR A 15 -4.83 -29.90 -9.54
N VAL A 16 -4.06 -29.50 -8.54
CA VAL A 16 -4.34 -28.32 -7.72
C VAL A 16 -4.13 -27.09 -8.61
N ALA A 17 -5.23 -26.54 -9.11
CA ALA A 17 -5.21 -25.25 -9.78
C ALA A 17 -4.81 -24.19 -8.75
N ALA A 18 -3.58 -23.70 -8.79
CA ALA A 18 -3.15 -22.55 -8.03
C ALA A 18 -3.90 -21.32 -8.58
N LEU A 19 -4.89 -20.82 -7.82
CA LEU A 19 -5.53 -19.55 -8.12
C LEU A 19 -4.45 -18.46 -8.00
N PRO A 20 -4.31 -17.55 -8.98
CA PRO A 20 -3.41 -16.43 -8.84
C PRO A 20 -3.86 -15.62 -7.63
N ALA A 21 -2.99 -15.51 -6.62
CA ALA A 21 -3.18 -14.54 -5.56
C ALA A 21 -3.03 -13.16 -6.20
N PHE A 22 -4.16 -12.49 -6.45
CA PHE A 22 -4.14 -11.08 -6.81
C PHE A 22 -3.57 -10.31 -5.62
N ALA A 23 -2.28 -9.99 -5.68
CA ALA A 23 -1.70 -9.00 -4.80
C ALA A 23 -2.45 -7.69 -5.08
N GLN A 24 -3.19 -7.20 -4.09
CA GLN A 24 -3.95 -5.96 -4.22
C GLN A 24 -2.96 -4.83 -4.44
N GLU A 25 -2.95 -4.26 -5.63
CA GLU A 25 -2.09 -3.13 -5.95
C GLU A 25 -2.52 -1.89 -5.16
N ALA A 26 -1.56 -1.05 -4.83
CA ALA A 26 -1.82 0.21 -4.15
C ALA A 26 -2.57 1.17 -5.09
N ASP A 27 -3.66 1.77 -4.60
CA ASP A 27 -4.48 2.71 -5.34
C ASP A 27 -4.27 4.14 -4.81
N ALA A 28 -3.59 4.97 -5.61
CA ALA A 28 -3.36 6.37 -5.27
C ALA A 28 -4.66 7.19 -5.19
N ARG A 29 -5.70 6.82 -5.93
CA ARG A 29 -7.00 7.51 -5.85
C ARG A 29 -7.69 7.25 -4.51
N ALA A 30 -7.69 6.01 -4.06
CA ALA A 30 -8.17 5.67 -2.71
C ALA A 30 -7.29 6.35 -1.65
N GLY A 31 -6.00 6.51 -1.90
CA GLY A 31 -5.07 7.23 -1.03
C GLY A 31 -5.41 8.70 -0.82
N VAL A 32 -6.00 9.37 -1.82
CA VAL A 32 -6.51 10.75 -1.65
C VAL A 32 -7.57 10.82 -0.55
N THR A 33 -8.49 9.87 -0.52
CA THR A 33 -9.55 9.81 0.50
C THR A 33 -8.96 9.61 1.89
N VAL A 34 -8.00 8.71 2.04
CA VAL A 34 -7.27 8.49 3.30
C VAL A 34 -6.56 9.79 3.74
N ALA A 35 -5.83 10.43 2.83
CA ALA A 35 -5.13 11.68 3.10
C ALA A 35 -6.08 12.79 3.56
N GLN A 36 -7.21 12.92 2.87
CA GLN A 36 -8.21 13.95 3.19
C GLN A 36 -8.85 13.74 4.56
N ASN A 37 -9.18 12.50 4.90
CA ASN A 37 -9.88 12.19 6.15
C ASN A 37 -8.94 12.13 7.37
N THR A 38 -7.67 11.79 7.17
CA THR A 38 -6.75 11.47 8.27
C THR A 38 -5.58 12.45 8.40
N CYS A 39 -5.11 13.03 7.29
CA CYS A 39 -3.86 13.78 7.25
C CYS A 39 -4.06 15.30 7.06
N SER A 40 -5.15 15.69 6.39
CA SER A 40 -5.36 17.07 5.92
C SER A 40 -5.57 18.11 7.03
N ALA A 41 -5.87 17.67 8.25
CA ALA A 41 -5.96 18.58 9.39
C ALA A 41 -4.62 19.26 9.71
N CYS A 42 -3.51 18.60 9.40
CA CYS A 42 -2.15 19.08 9.68
C CYS A 42 -1.34 19.29 8.41
N HIS A 43 -1.38 18.34 7.47
CA HIS A 43 -0.59 18.35 6.25
C HIS A 43 -1.35 18.95 5.07
N ALA A 44 -0.68 19.76 4.24
CA ALA A 44 -1.13 20.03 2.89
C ALA A 44 -1.01 18.72 2.06
N ILE A 45 -2.11 18.26 1.52
CA ILE A 45 -2.17 16.99 0.80
C ILE A 45 -2.11 17.14 -0.72
N ARG A 46 -2.08 18.34 -1.24
CA ARG A 46 -2.02 18.66 -2.68
C ARG A 46 -0.78 19.47 -3.01
N LYS A 47 -0.32 19.36 -4.24
CA LYS A 47 0.84 20.14 -4.73
C LYS A 47 0.64 21.65 -4.54
N GLY A 48 1.70 22.32 -4.11
CA GLY A 48 1.76 23.77 -4.02
C GLY A 48 0.98 24.38 -2.85
N GLN A 49 0.35 23.57 -2.02
CA GLN A 49 -0.38 24.06 -0.85
C GLN A 49 0.51 24.14 0.38
N GLN A 50 0.14 24.99 1.30
CA GLN A 50 0.76 25.11 2.62
C GLN A 50 -0.02 24.29 3.64
N SER A 51 0.71 23.62 4.53
CA SER A 51 0.11 22.85 5.63
C SER A 51 -0.54 23.79 6.66
N ALA A 52 -1.67 23.37 7.20
CA ALA A 52 -2.33 24.09 8.30
C ALA A 52 -1.45 24.12 9.55
N ASN A 53 -0.74 23.04 9.82
CA ASN A 53 0.29 22.99 10.85
C ASN A 53 1.66 23.21 10.20
N THR A 54 2.36 24.29 10.57
CA THR A 54 3.67 24.64 10.00
C THR A 54 4.76 23.61 10.31
N ASN A 55 4.58 22.77 11.34
CA ASN A 55 5.50 21.68 11.67
C ASN A 55 5.21 20.40 10.87
N ALA A 56 4.09 20.33 10.17
CA ALA A 56 3.73 19.21 9.32
C ALA A 56 4.14 19.50 7.87
N PRO A 57 5.15 18.81 7.30
CA PRO A 57 5.57 19.12 5.95
C PRO A 57 4.47 18.79 4.94
N PRO A 58 4.31 19.58 3.87
CA PRO A 58 3.39 19.28 2.78
C PRO A 58 3.76 17.94 2.10
N PHE A 59 2.78 17.22 1.63
CA PHE A 59 2.97 15.90 1.00
C PHE A 59 3.87 15.96 -0.23
N ASP A 60 3.79 17.00 -1.04
CA ASP A 60 4.66 17.17 -2.19
C ASP A 60 6.15 17.36 -1.79
N LYS A 61 6.40 17.99 -0.66
CA LYS A 61 7.75 18.13 -0.09
C LYS A 61 8.27 16.79 0.46
N ILE A 62 7.41 16.06 1.16
CA ILE A 62 7.74 14.70 1.63
C ILE A 62 8.09 13.80 0.44
N ALA A 63 7.23 13.79 -0.57
CA ALA A 63 7.44 12.98 -1.78
C ALA A 63 8.73 13.31 -2.52
N SER A 64 9.15 14.58 -2.47
CA SER A 64 10.31 15.10 -3.22
C SER A 64 11.63 15.03 -2.43
N VAL A 65 11.63 14.48 -1.22
CA VAL A 65 12.87 14.21 -0.48
C VAL A 65 13.73 13.23 -1.31
N PRO A 66 15.00 13.53 -1.56
CA PRO A 66 15.88 12.63 -2.30
C PRO A 66 15.91 11.24 -1.69
N GLY A 67 15.70 10.22 -2.52
CA GLY A 67 15.69 8.82 -2.08
C GLY A 67 14.39 8.38 -1.37
N MET A 68 13.31 9.18 -1.44
CA MET A 68 12.02 8.77 -0.88
C MET A 68 11.48 7.52 -1.58
N THR A 69 11.10 6.53 -0.79
CA THR A 69 10.63 5.23 -1.25
C THR A 69 9.34 4.81 -0.50
N PRO A 70 8.57 3.85 -1.03
CA PRO A 70 7.44 3.29 -0.30
C PRO A 70 7.82 2.75 1.09
N ILE A 71 8.96 2.10 1.21
CA ILE A 71 9.45 1.55 2.48
C ILE A 71 9.78 2.65 3.50
N ALA A 72 10.40 3.74 3.05
CA ALA A 72 10.69 4.89 3.92
C ALA A 72 9.41 5.53 4.46
N LEU A 73 8.39 5.70 3.62
CA LEU A 73 7.08 6.19 4.03
C LEU A 73 6.35 5.22 4.95
N GLN A 74 6.44 3.93 4.68
CA GLN A 74 5.87 2.92 5.56
C GLN A 74 6.48 2.97 6.95
N ALA A 75 7.80 3.07 7.05
CA ALA A 75 8.49 3.22 8.33
C ALA A 75 8.04 4.49 9.06
N SER A 76 7.95 5.63 8.36
CA SER A 76 7.49 6.90 8.95
C SER A 76 6.05 6.84 9.46
N LEU A 77 5.16 6.10 8.79
CA LEU A 77 3.77 5.95 9.22
C LEU A 77 3.59 4.94 10.37
N GLN A 78 4.58 4.12 10.64
CA GLN A 78 4.56 3.11 11.70
C GLN A 78 5.37 3.51 12.93
N THR A 79 6.10 4.60 12.88
CA THR A 79 6.93 5.09 13.98
C THR A 79 6.40 6.42 14.49
N SER A 80 6.49 6.60 15.82
CA SER A 80 6.20 7.91 16.41
C SER A 80 7.26 8.91 16.01
N HIS A 81 6.84 10.07 15.54
CA HIS A 81 7.75 11.19 15.31
C HIS A 81 7.10 12.51 15.70
N ARG A 82 7.81 13.25 16.53
CA ARG A 82 7.42 14.56 17.06
C ARG A 82 5.93 14.67 17.39
N SER A 83 5.27 15.76 16.99
CA SER A 83 3.86 16.05 17.28
C SER A 83 2.85 15.34 16.37
N MET A 84 3.28 14.47 15.48
CA MET A 84 2.37 13.63 14.69
C MET A 84 1.80 12.52 15.56
N PRO A 85 0.46 12.39 15.64
CA PRO A 85 -0.14 11.31 16.41
C PRO A 85 0.15 9.94 15.78
N ASN A 86 0.17 8.91 16.61
CA ASN A 86 0.24 7.54 16.13
C ASN A 86 -1.04 7.19 15.38
N LEU A 87 -0.93 6.97 14.09
CA LEU A 87 -2.06 6.62 13.23
C LEU A 87 -2.19 5.10 13.13
N ILE A 88 -3.40 4.62 13.36
CA ILE A 88 -3.75 3.21 13.11
C ILE A 88 -4.44 3.13 11.76
N LEU A 89 -3.65 2.89 10.72
CA LEU A 89 -4.14 2.67 9.36
C LEU A 89 -4.21 1.18 9.07
N SER A 90 -5.24 0.75 8.34
CA SER A 90 -5.24 -0.58 7.74
C SER A 90 -4.04 -0.75 6.79
N THR A 91 -3.66 -1.98 6.51
CA THR A 91 -2.60 -2.25 5.55
C THR A 91 -2.93 -1.69 4.17
N GLU A 92 -4.20 -1.74 3.77
CA GLU A 92 -4.68 -1.20 2.51
C GLU A 92 -4.60 0.33 2.49
N ASP A 93 -5.16 1.00 3.50
CA ASP A 93 -5.12 2.47 3.58
C ASP A 93 -3.70 3.00 3.60
N ARG A 94 -2.80 2.35 4.32
CA ARG A 94 -1.39 2.72 4.36
C ARG A 94 -0.73 2.59 2.99
N ARG A 95 -0.95 1.49 2.27
CA ARG A 95 -0.44 1.33 0.91
C ARG A 95 -0.99 2.40 -0.03
N ASN A 96 -2.28 2.66 0.05
CA ASN A 96 -2.96 3.60 -0.83
C ASN A 96 -2.48 5.04 -0.58
N VAL A 97 -2.35 5.46 0.67
CA VAL A 97 -1.84 6.82 0.97
C VAL A 97 -0.37 6.98 0.61
N ILE A 98 0.44 5.94 0.77
CA ILE A 98 1.83 5.95 0.30
C ILE A 98 1.89 6.12 -1.22
N ALA A 99 1.09 5.38 -1.97
CA ALA A 99 1.01 5.53 -3.42
C ALA A 99 0.58 6.95 -3.81
N TYR A 100 -0.37 7.53 -3.10
CA TYR A 100 -0.80 8.90 -3.34
C TYR A 100 0.34 9.90 -3.06
N ILE A 101 1.00 9.82 -1.92
CA ILE A 101 2.12 10.72 -1.58
C ILE A 101 3.19 10.64 -2.68
N LEU A 102 3.60 9.45 -3.08
CA LEU A 102 4.63 9.27 -4.12
C LEU A 102 4.18 9.79 -5.49
N SER A 103 2.89 9.79 -5.78
CA SER A 103 2.35 10.38 -7.01
C SER A 103 2.58 11.90 -7.10
N LEU A 104 2.88 12.56 -5.99
CA LEU A 104 3.17 13.99 -5.91
C LEU A 104 4.65 14.33 -6.13
N GLN A 105 5.51 13.33 -6.35
CA GLN A 105 6.92 13.59 -6.65
C GLN A 105 7.05 14.50 -7.86
N THR A 106 7.89 15.51 -7.73
CA THR A 106 8.35 16.31 -8.88
C THR A 106 9.58 15.63 -9.49
N LYS A 107 9.52 15.40 -10.77
CA LYS A 107 10.67 14.87 -11.54
C LYS A 107 11.65 15.99 -11.81
#